data_0e768bc1f51544949d3008c9dc3b1d23
#
_entry.id   0e768bc1f51544949d3008c9dc3b1d23
#
_cell.length_a   1.000
_cell.length_b   1.000
_cell.length_c   1.000
_cell.angle_alpha   90.00
_cell.angle_beta   90.00
_cell.angle_gamma   90.00
#
_symmetry.space_group_name_H-M   'P 1'
#
loop_
_entity.id
_entity.type
_entity.pdbx_description
1 polymer ?
#
loop_
_entity_poly.entity_id
_entity_poly.type
_entity_poly.pdbx_seq_one_letter_code
_entity_poly.pdbx_strand_id
1 'polypeptide(L)'
;MKLPRVYPIVDSAAWIGRLAPAGVRLVQLRIKERSDAWVEEEIRRARALCAAHAIQLIVNDYWRLALATGCDFVHLGQSDLEGADLAALRRAGVRLGVSTHDEAELERALSLSPEYVALGPIYPTTLKEMPWAPQGLPRIGTWKRRIGRLPLVAIGGITLARLPELFAAGADVAAVVSDISTAADPQIRVREWLEVAAAA
;
A
#
# COMPACT_ATOMS: atom_id res chain seq x y z
N MET A 1 -13.41 -7.14 3.76
CA MET A 1 -12.36 -7.39 4.80
C MET A 1 -11.90 -6.06 5.36
N LYS A 2 -11.57 -5.97 6.65
CA LYS A 2 -10.99 -4.75 7.22
C LYS A 2 -9.47 -4.83 7.08
N LEU A 3 -8.85 -3.92 6.34
CA LEU A 3 -7.40 -3.83 6.24
C LEU A 3 -6.80 -3.30 7.55
N PRO A 4 -5.58 -3.73 7.93
CA PRO A 4 -4.81 -3.10 8.99
C PRO A 4 -4.58 -1.61 8.71
N ARG A 5 -4.64 -0.77 9.73
CA ARG A 5 -4.58 0.71 9.59
C ARG A 5 -3.20 1.24 9.19
N VAL A 6 -2.14 0.49 9.46
CA VAL A 6 -0.75 0.85 9.13
C VAL A 6 -0.25 -0.04 8.00
N TYR A 7 0.25 0.58 6.94
CA TYR A 7 0.65 -0.07 5.70
C TYR A 7 2.07 0.34 5.28
N PRO A 8 3.12 -0.26 5.85
CA PRO A 8 4.49 -0.03 5.42
C PRO A 8 4.69 -0.48 3.97
N ILE A 9 5.42 0.33 3.21
CA ILE A 9 5.87 0.00 1.86
C ILE A 9 7.38 -0.11 1.89
N VAL A 10 7.91 -1.24 1.47
CA VAL A 10 9.33 -1.59 1.54
C VAL A 10 9.83 -2.12 0.20
N ASP A 11 11.14 -2.08 0.00
CA ASP A 11 11.79 -2.44 -1.25
C ASP A 11 12.43 -3.83 -1.27
N SER A 12 12.39 -4.55 -0.16
CA SER A 12 13.02 -5.87 -0.04
C SER A 12 12.39 -6.75 1.04
N ALA A 13 12.55 -8.06 0.90
CA ALA A 13 12.15 -9.03 1.90
C ALA A 13 12.90 -8.85 3.23
N ALA A 14 14.13 -8.35 3.19
CA ALA A 14 14.91 -8.03 4.38
C ALA A 14 14.22 -7.00 5.28
N TRP A 15 13.59 -5.99 4.69
CA TRP A 15 12.78 -5.02 5.44
C TRP A 15 11.57 -5.66 6.12
N ILE A 16 10.90 -6.59 5.43
CA ILE A 16 9.77 -7.33 6.03
C ILE A 16 10.23 -8.09 7.27
N GLY A 17 11.35 -8.82 7.16
CA GLY A 17 11.94 -9.53 8.30
C GLY A 17 12.31 -8.60 9.46
N ARG A 18 12.80 -7.39 9.16
CA ARG A 18 13.12 -6.38 10.16
C ARG A 18 11.87 -5.82 10.85
N LEU A 19 10.77 -5.58 10.14
CA LEU A 19 9.56 -4.97 10.68
C LEU A 19 8.59 -5.98 11.32
N ALA A 20 8.65 -7.25 10.94
CA ALA A 20 7.73 -8.29 11.41
C ALA A 20 7.65 -8.40 12.94
N PRO A 21 8.78 -8.36 13.71
CA PRO A 21 8.73 -8.43 15.18
C PRO A 21 8.05 -7.23 15.85
N ALA A 22 7.89 -6.11 15.12
CA ALA A 22 7.21 -4.92 15.63
C ALA A 22 5.67 -5.02 15.57
N GLY A 23 5.11 -6.10 14.99
CA GLY A 23 3.66 -6.33 14.98
C GLY A 23 2.94 -5.89 13.70
N VAL A 24 3.69 -5.62 12.62
CA VAL A 24 3.10 -5.33 11.28
C VAL A 24 2.18 -6.45 10.86
N ARG A 25 1.04 -6.13 10.24
CA ARG A 25 0.05 -7.09 9.73
C ARG A 25 -0.26 -6.92 8.25
N LEU A 26 0.24 -5.86 7.62
CA LEU A 26 0.09 -5.54 6.20
C LEU A 26 1.39 -4.94 5.72
N VAL A 27 1.89 -5.34 4.56
CA VAL A 27 3.10 -4.78 3.95
C VAL A 27 3.00 -4.78 2.43
N GLN A 28 3.52 -3.77 1.77
CA GLN A 28 3.71 -3.76 0.33
C GLN A 28 5.19 -3.96 0.00
N LEU A 29 5.46 -4.91 -0.89
CA LEU A 29 6.77 -5.07 -1.52
C LEU A 29 6.79 -4.28 -2.82
N ARG A 30 7.55 -3.18 -2.85
CA ARG A 30 7.66 -2.26 -3.98
C ARG A 30 9.11 -2.15 -4.44
N ILE A 31 9.48 -2.97 -5.39
CA ILE A 31 10.82 -3.04 -5.98
C ILE A 31 10.84 -2.21 -7.26
N LYS A 32 11.93 -1.52 -7.53
CA LYS A 32 12.15 -0.78 -8.77
C LYS A 32 13.55 -1.10 -9.33
N GLU A 33 13.68 -1.04 -10.65
CA GLU A 33 14.97 -1.12 -11.36
C GLU A 33 15.75 -2.41 -11.06
N ARG A 34 15.05 -3.55 -11.04
CA ARG A 34 15.65 -4.89 -10.89
C ARG A 34 15.16 -5.83 -12.00
N SER A 35 15.93 -6.88 -12.28
CA SER A 35 15.51 -7.93 -13.20
C SER A 35 14.33 -8.74 -12.62
N ASP A 36 13.49 -9.28 -13.50
CA ASP A 36 12.35 -10.11 -13.11
C ASP A 36 12.78 -11.31 -12.25
N ALA A 37 13.89 -11.95 -12.57
CA ALA A 37 14.42 -13.07 -11.80
C ALA A 37 14.78 -12.67 -10.35
N TRP A 38 15.37 -11.49 -10.17
CA TRP A 38 15.67 -10.96 -8.83
C TRP A 38 14.38 -10.62 -8.08
N VAL A 39 13.42 -9.98 -8.75
CA VAL A 39 12.11 -9.62 -8.16
C VAL A 39 11.34 -10.87 -7.76
N GLU A 40 11.32 -11.90 -8.59
CA GLU A 40 10.65 -13.16 -8.29
C GLU A 40 11.20 -13.82 -7.04
N GLU A 41 12.52 -13.86 -6.88
CA GLU A 41 13.16 -14.40 -5.68
C GLU A 41 12.81 -13.58 -4.43
N GLU A 42 12.83 -12.25 -4.52
CA GLU A 42 12.42 -11.37 -3.42
C GLU A 42 10.93 -11.56 -3.05
N ILE A 43 10.05 -11.74 -4.03
CA ILE A 43 8.63 -12.05 -3.76
C ILE A 43 8.51 -13.39 -3.03
N ARG A 44 9.25 -14.44 -3.42
CA ARG A 44 9.23 -15.74 -2.73
C ARG A 44 9.69 -15.61 -1.28
N ARG A 45 10.78 -14.89 -1.03
CA ARG A 45 11.30 -14.61 0.33
C ARG A 45 10.31 -13.80 1.15
N ALA A 46 9.76 -12.72 0.59
CA ALA A 46 8.77 -11.88 1.25
C ALA A 46 7.52 -12.68 1.63
N ARG A 47 7.03 -13.54 0.72
CA ARG A 47 5.88 -14.41 0.96
C ARG A 47 6.13 -15.39 2.11
N ALA A 48 7.32 -16.03 2.16
CA ALA A 48 7.68 -16.93 3.24
C ALA A 48 7.73 -16.22 4.61
N LEU A 49 8.36 -15.03 4.66
CA LEU A 49 8.41 -14.20 5.87
C LEU A 49 7.01 -13.74 6.30
N CYS A 50 6.20 -13.28 5.38
CA CYS A 50 4.83 -12.84 5.67
C CYS A 50 3.97 -14.00 6.21
N ALA A 51 4.08 -15.21 5.64
CA ALA A 51 3.37 -16.38 6.11
C ALA A 51 3.80 -16.77 7.55
N ALA A 52 5.10 -16.72 7.84
CA ALA A 52 5.63 -17.05 9.18
C ALA A 52 5.17 -16.07 10.28
N HIS A 53 4.82 -14.83 9.91
CA HIS A 53 4.45 -13.78 10.86
C HIS A 53 2.98 -13.34 10.76
N ALA A 54 2.14 -14.05 9.99
CA ALA A 54 0.74 -13.70 9.72
C ALA A 54 0.58 -12.25 9.20
N ILE A 55 1.43 -11.86 8.25
CA ILE A 55 1.42 -10.56 7.58
C ILE A 55 0.78 -10.74 6.20
N GLN A 56 -0.14 -9.87 5.82
CA GLN A 56 -0.63 -9.79 4.44
C GLN A 56 0.43 -9.12 3.56
N LEU A 57 0.93 -9.84 2.57
CA LEU A 57 1.80 -9.30 1.53
C LEU A 57 0.97 -8.72 0.40
N ILE A 58 1.34 -7.55 -0.10
CA ILE A 58 0.84 -6.97 -1.34
C ILE A 58 2.04 -6.73 -2.25
N VAL A 59 1.99 -7.27 -3.47
CA VAL A 59 3.05 -7.08 -4.48
C VAL A 59 2.70 -5.90 -5.36
N ASN A 60 3.59 -4.92 -5.45
CA ASN A 60 3.39 -3.73 -6.27
C ASN A 60 3.85 -3.98 -7.72
N ASP A 61 3.05 -3.60 -8.72
CA ASP A 61 3.27 -3.62 -10.16
C ASP A 61 3.48 -5.02 -10.79
N TYR A 62 4.28 -5.89 -10.21
CA TYR A 62 4.71 -7.18 -10.78
C TYR A 62 3.61 -8.26 -10.70
N TRP A 63 2.45 -8.00 -11.27
CA TRP A 63 1.29 -8.90 -11.19
C TRP A 63 1.53 -10.29 -11.81
N ARG A 64 2.37 -10.39 -12.88
CA ARG A 64 2.73 -11.69 -13.48
C ARG A 64 3.54 -12.55 -12.52
N LEU A 65 4.53 -11.94 -11.87
CA LEU A 65 5.35 -12.62 -10.88
C LEU A 65 4.56 -12.94 -9.61
N ALA A 66 3.63 -12.09 -9.21
CA ALA A 66 2.72 -12.37 -8.11
C ALA A 66 1.86 -13.62 -8.39
N LEU A 67 1.30 -13.74 -9.60
CA LEU A 67 0.59 -14.95 -10.04
C LEU A 67 1.49 -16.19 -10.03
N ALA A 68 2.68 -16.08 -10.65
CA ALA A 68 3.62 -17.20 -10.75
C ALA A 68 4.12 -17.70 -9.39
N THR A 69 4.23 -16.82 -8.42
CA THR A 69 4.67 -17.14 -7.06
C THR A 69 3.53 -17.45 -6.08
N GLY A 70 2.27 -17.40 -6.53
CA GLY A 70 1.10 -17.70 -5.71
C GLY A 70 0.80 -16.64 -4.64
N CYS A 71 1.10 -15.37 -4.92
CA CYS A 71 0.64 -14.26 -4.10
C CYS A 71 -0.84 -13.95 -4.40
N ASP A 72 -1.58 -13.58 -3.38
CA ASP A 72 -3.03 -13.39 -3.44
C ASP A 72 -3.46 -11.92 -3.46
N PHE A 73 -2.50 -10.97 -3.51
CA PHE A 73 -2.82 -9.55 -3.50
C PHE A 73 -1.78 -8.72 -4.27
N VAL A 74 -2.25 -7.88 -5.19
CA VAL A 74 -1.41 -6.94 -5.94
C VAL A 74 -1.91 -5.51 -5.79
N HIS A 75 -1.00 -4.54 -5.92
CA HIS A 75 -1.31 -3.13 -6.04
C HIS A 75 -0.81 -2.61 -7.38
N LEU A 76 -1.68 -1.95 -8.14
CA LEU A 76 -1.36 -1.42 -9.47
C LEU A 76 -1.61 0.09 -9.55
N GLY A 77 -0.69 0.78 -10.20
CA GLY A 77 -0.89 2.15 -10.66
C GLY A 77 -1.72 2.20 -11.94
N GLN A 78 -2.11 3.39 -12.37
CA GLN A 78 -2.96 3.57 -13.56
C GLN A 78 -2.30 3.05 -14.84
N SER A 79 -0.99 3.30 -15.02
CA SER A 79 -0.21 2.79 -16.15
C SER A 79 -0.09 1.27 -16.13
N ASP A 80 0.03 0.67 -14.94
CA ASP A 80 0.20 -0.78 -14.79
C ASP A 80 -1.11 -1.53 -15.11
N LEU A 81 -2.26 -0.89 -14.86
CA LEU A 81 -3.57 -1.43 -15.21
C LEU A 81 -3.75 -1.66 -16.72
N GLU A 82 -3.09 -0.86 -17.57
CA GLU A 82 -3.19 -0.99 -19.04
C GLU A 82 -2.56 -2.27 -19.56
N GLY A 83 -1.50 -2.73 -18.90
CA GLY A 83 -0.79 -3.96 -19.26
C GLY A 83 -1.20 -5.20 -18.46
N ALA A 84 -2.13 -5.06 -17.51
CA ALA A 84 -2.51 -6.15 -16.61
C ALA A 84 -3.62 -7.04 -17.17
N ASP A 85 -3.44 -8.37 -17.12
CA ASP A 85 -4.52 -9.33 -17.35
C ASP A 85 -5.39 -9.45 -16.08
N LEU A 86 -6.31 -8.49 -15.94
CA LEU A 86 -7.25 -8.45 -14.81
C LEU A 86 -8.16 -9.68 -14.76
N ALA A 87 -8.43 -10.31 -15.91
CA ALA A 87 -9.22 -11.53 -15.96
C ALA A 87 -8.44 -12.72 -15.38
N ALA A 88 -7.15 -12.82 -15.69
CA ALA A 88 -6.28 -13.84 -15.08
C ALA A 88 -6.15 -13.65 -13.56
N LEU A 89 -5.95 -12.40 -13.08
CA LEU A 89 -5.93 -12.08 -11.66
C LEU A 89 -7.21 -12.53 -10.95
N ARG A 90 -8.38 -12.18 -11.51
CA ARG A 90 -9.68 -12.59 -10.96
C ARG A 90 -9.87 -14.11 -10.94
N ARG A 91 -9.53 -14.81 -12.04
CA ARG A 91 -9.62 -16.29 -12.09
C ARG A 91 -8.73 -16.96 -11.04
N ALA A 92 -7.59 -16.37 -10.74
CA ALA A 92 -6.68 -16.86 -9.70
C ALA A 92 -7.07 -16.44 -8.28
N GLY A 93 -8.14 -15.65 -8.11
CA GLY A 93 -8.56 -15.13 -6.81
C GLY A 93 -7.63 -14.07 -6.24
N VAL A 94 -6.80 -13.44 -7.09
CA VAL A 94 -5.87 -12.37 -6.65
C VAL A 94 -6.63 -11.08 -6.46
N ARG A 95 -6.52 -10.51 -5.27
CA ARG A 95 -7.12 -9.24 -4.87
C ARG A 95 -6.35 -8.07 -5.48
N LEU A 96 -7.04 -6.96 -5.70
CA LEU A 96 -6.50 -5.77 -6.36
C LEU A 96 -6.64 -4.53 -5.49
N GLY A 97 -5.54 -3.81 -5.27
CA GLY A 97 -5.53 -2.42 -4.81
C GLY A 97 -5.15 -1.49 -5.96
N VAL A 98 -5.71 -0.30 -6.02
CA VAL A 98 -5.48 0.64 -7.13
C VAL A 98 -5.13 2.04 -6.62
N SER A 99 -4.07 2.63 -7.19
CA SER A 99 -3.74 4.06 -6.98
C SER A 99 -4.68 4.98 -7.73
N THR A 100 -5.05 6.10 -7.11
CA THR A 100 -5.88 7.16 -7.71
C THR A 100 -5.35 8.55 -7.32
N HIS A 101 -5.44 9.50 -8.27
CA HIS A 101 -4.96 10.87 -8.08
C HIS A 101 -6.02 11.91 -8.47
N ASP A 102 -6.95 11.54 -9.35
CA ASP A 102 -8.06 12.37 -9.79
C ASP A 102 -9.37 11.56 -9.90
N GLU A 103 -10.45 12.23 -10.28
CA GLU A 103 -11.78 11.65 -10.33
C GLU A 103 -11.94 10.62 -11.45
N ALA A 104 -11.29 10.83 -12.59
CA ALA A 104 -11.34 9.89 -13.71
C ALA A 104 -10.64 8.56 -13.34
N GLU A 105 -9.50 8.65 -12.69
CA GLU A 105 -8.78 7.49 -12.15
C GLU A 105 -9.59 6.77 -11.07
N LEU A 106 -10.30 7.52 -10.21
CA LEU A 106 -11.18 6.93 -9.21
C LEU A 106 -12.33 6.14 -9.86
N GLU A 107 -13.01 6.72 -10.87
CA GLU A 107 -14.07 6.02 -11.61
C GLU A 107 -13.55 4.74 -12.27
N ARG A 108 -12.41 4.86 -12.94
CA ARG A 108 -11.76 3.69 -13.54
C ARG A 108 -11.46 2.62 -12.50
N ALA A 109 -10.87 3.02 -11.35
CA ALA A 109 -10.57 2.09 -10.27
C ALA A 109 -11.84 1.38 -9.75
N LEU A 110 -12.91 2.14 -9.49
CA LEU A 110 -14.18 1.59 -8.99
C LEU A 110 -14.83 0.59 -9.97
N SER A 111 -14.70 0.82 -11.28
CA SER A 111 -15.20 -0.12 -12.30
C SER A 111 -14.53 -1.50 -12.24
N LEU A 112 -13.35 -1.58 -11.64
CA LEU A 112 -12.59 -2.82 -11.48
C LEU A 112 -12.96 -3.61 -10.22
N SER A 113 -13.79 -3.05 -9.34
CA SER A 113 -14.16 -3.64 -8.05
C SER A 113 -12.94 -4.01 -7.19
N PRO A 114 -12.05 -3.05 -6.87
CA PRO A 114 -10.84 -3.31 -6.09
C PRO A 114 -11.16 -3.59 -4.62
N GLU A 115 -10.21 -4.17 -3.89
CA GLU A 115 -10.29 -4.33 -2.43
C GLU A 115 -10.04 -3.02 -1.68
N TYR A 116 -9.31 -2.09 -2.28
CA TYR A 116 -9.12 -0.74 -1.79
C TYR A 116 -8.70 0.21 -2.92
N VAL A 117 -8.92 1.49 -2.71
CA VAL A 117 -8.30 2.55 -3.50
C VAL A 117 -7.28 3.32 -2.66
N ALA A 118 -6.17 3.73 -3.28
CA ALA A 118 -5.17 4.57 -2.63
C ALA A 118 -5.21 5.98 -3.23
N LEU A 119 -5.21 6.97 -2.36
CA LEU A 119 -5.16 8.39 -2.72
C LEU A 119 -3.83 9.00 -2.29
N GLY A 120 -3.14 9.65 -3.21
CA GLY A 120 -1.90 10.36 -2.91
C GLY A 120 -1.41 11.28 -4.04
N PRO A 121 -0.39 12.09 -3.74
CA PRO A 121 0.19 12.31 -2.42
C PRO A 121 -0.70 13.21 -1.55
N ILE A 122 -0.87 12.87 -0.27
CA ILE A 122 -1.67 13.72 0.64
C ILE A 122 -0.89 14.99 1.02
N TYR A 123 0.39 14.84 1.34
CA TYR A 123 1.29 15.93 1.68
C TYR A 123 2.48 15.98 0.70
N PRO A 124 3.27 17.06 0.67
CA PRO A 124 4.49 17.10 -0.12
C PRO A 124 5.41 15.91 0.20
N THR A 125 5.98 15.30 -0.84
CA THR A 125 6.87 14.15 -0.74
C THR A 125 7.97 14.22 -1.79
N THR A 126 9.16 13.72 -1.44
CA THR A 126 10.33 13.66 -2.32
C THR A 126 10.60 12.25 -2.87
N LEU A 127 9.85 11.23 -2.40
CA LEU A 127 10.10 9.82 -2.75
C LEU A 127 9.78 9.45 -4.20
N LYS A 128 8.92 10.22 -4.84
CA LYS A 128 8.56 10.05 -6.24
C LYS A 128 8.24 11.44 -6.80
N GLU A 129 8.90 11.81 -7.89
CA GLU A 129 8.43 12.91 -8.70
C GLU A 129 7.07 12.53 -9.30
N MET A 130 6.07 13.31 -8.99
CA MET A 130 4.71 13.10 -9.48
C MET A 130 4.18 14.40 -10.08
N PRO A 131 3.44 14.32 -11.19
CA PRO A 131 2.83 15.51 -11.78
C PRO A 131 1.69 16.09 -10.91
N TRP A 132 1.32 15.37 -9.87
CA TRP A 132 0.20 15.71 -8.97
C TRP A 132 0.67 16.56 -7.80
N ALA A 133 0.02 17.69 -7.60
CA ALA A 133 0.16 18.46 -6.36
C ALA A 133 -0.38 17.66 -5.16
N PRO A 134 0.07 17.98 -3.92
CA PRO A 134 -0.48 17.38 -2.72
C PRO A 134 -2.01 17.54 -2.65
N GLN A 135 -2.71 16.43 -2.43
CA GLN A 135 -4.17 16.36 -2.45
C GLN A 135 -4.83 16.97 -1.20
N GLY A 136 -4.11 16.94 -0.07
CA GLY A 136 -4.60 17.46 1.21
C GLY A 136 -5.70 16.61 1.86
N LEU A 137 -5.97 16.91 3.12
CA LEU A 137 -6.98 16.22 3.93
C LEU A 137 -8.43 16.33 3.39
N PRO A 138 -8.87 17.48 2.84
CA PRO A 138 -10.24 17.59 2.29
C PRO A 138 -10.54 16.58 1.18
N ARG A 139 -9.52 16.22 0.39
CA ARG A 139 -9.68 15.24 -0.69
C ARG A 139 -9.97 13.83 -0.15
N ILE A 140 -9.40 13.47 1.01
CA ILE A 140 -9.70 12.21 1.70
C ILE A 140 -11.20 12.11 1.97
N GLY A 141 -11.80 13.14 2.58
CA GLY A 141 -13.23 13.16 2.88
C GLY A 141 -14.11 13.09 1.62
N THR A 142 -13.67 13.73 0.53
CA THR A 142 -14.36 13.67 -0.77
C THR A 142 -14.32 12.25 -1.35
N TRP A 143 -13.16 11.62 -1.38
CA TRP A 143 -13.02 10.22 -1.81
C TRP A 143 -13.85 9.29 -0.95
N LYS A 144 -13.75 9.42 0.38
CA LYS A 144 -14.46 8.53 1.31
C LYS A 144 -15.98 8.58 1.14
N ARG A 145 -16.56 9.76 0.94
CA ARG A 145 -18.00 9.88 0.64
C ARG A 145 -18.40 9.16 -0.64
N ARG A 146 -17.55 9.21 -1.68
CA ARG A 146 -17.82 8.60 -2.98
C ARG A 146 -17.68 7.09 -2.99
N ILE A 147 -16.65 6.56 -2.31
CA ILE A 147 -16.35 5.12 -2.27
C ILE A 147 -17.11 4.35 -1.18
N GLY A 148 -17.71 5.08 -0.23
CA GLY A 148 -18.52 4.47 0.84
C GLY A 148 -17.72 3.52 1.73
N ARG A 149 -18.06 2.23 1.71
CA ARG A 149 -17.46 1.21 2.56
C ARG A 149 -16.13 0.67 2.05
N LEU A 150 -15.77 0.97 0.80
CA LEU A 150 -14.49 0.56 0.25
C LEU A 150 -13.35 1.19 1.07
N PRO A 151 -12.30 0.46 1.46
CA PRO A 151 -11.18 1.02 2.19
C PRO A 151 -10.45 2.11 1.40
N LEU A 152 -10.17 3.24 2.05
CA LEU A 152 -9.35 4.32 1.52
C LEU A 152 -7.96 4.27 2.15
N VAL A 153 -6.96 4.01 1.34
CA VAL A 153 -5.55 4.09 1.71
C VAL A 153 -5.04 5.49 1.38
N ALA A 154 -4.56 6.23 2.37
CA ALA A 154 -3.90 7.50 2.15
C ALA A 154 -2.37 7.31 2.12
N ILE A 155 -1.69 7.98 1.18
CA ILE A 155 -0.24 7.88 0.99
C ILE A 155 0.38 9.23 0.62
N GLY A 156 1.66 9.40 0.92
CA GLY A 156 2.49 10.54 0.49
C GLY A 156 2.68 11.58 1.59
N GLY A 157 3.92 11.71 2.06
CA GLY A 157 4.33 12.67 3.07
C GLY A 157 3.71 12.48 4.45
N ILE A 158 3.18 11.29 4.75
CA ILE A 158 2.56 10.98 6.03
C ILE A 158 3.65 10.69 7.06
N THR A 159 3.54 11.32 8.22
CA THR A 159 4.38 11.13 9.39
C THR A 159 3.54 10.70 10.57
N LEU A 160 4.19 10.19 11.62
CA LEU A 160 3.50 9.78 12.85
C LEU A 160 2.57 10.88 13.39
N ALA A 161 3.05 12.14 13.43
CA ALA A 161 2.29 13.28 13.93
C ALA A 161 1.02 13.60 13.11
N ARG A 162 0.97 13.18 11.83
CA ARG A 162 -0.15 13.42 10.91
C ARG A 162 -1.23 12.35 10.96
N LEU A 163 -1.00 11.23 11.65
CA LEU A 163 -1.97 10.12 11.66
C LEU A 163 -3.35 10.49 12.23
N PRO A 164 -3.46 11.21 13.38
CA PRO A 164 -4.77 11.53 13.93
C PRO A 164 -5.65 12.33 12.97
N GLU A 165 -5.10 13.38 12.34
CA GLU A 165 -5.83 14.21 11.39
C GLU A 165 -6.18 13.45 10.10
N LEU A 166 -5.29 12.54 9.65
CA LEU A 166 -5.52 11.71 8.48
C LEU A 166 -6.73 10.80 8.67
N PHE A 167 -6.80 10.12 9.81
CA PHE A 167 -7.92 9.24 10.13
C PHE A 167 -9.20 10.02 10.41
N ALA A 168 -9.12 11.18 11.08
CA ALA A 168 -10.25 12.07 11.28
C ALA A 168 -10.82 12.59 9.93
N ALA A 169 -9.98 12.76 8.91
CA ALA A 169 -10.43 13.12 7.57
C ALA A 169 -11.14 11.98 6.82
N GLY A 170 -11.09 10.73 7.33
CA GLY A 170 -11.80 9.58 6.78
C GLY A 170 -10.93 8.53 6.08
N ALA A 171 -9.60 8.60 6.16
CA ALA A 171 -8.74 7.51 5.71
C ALA A 171 -8.96 6.27 6.59
N ASP A 172 -9.00 5.09 5.98
CA ASP A 172 -9.08 3.82 6.71
C ASP A 172 -7.68 3.29 7.02
N VAL A 173 -6.71 3.55 6.14
CA VAL A 173 -5.35 3.02 6.19
C VAL A 173 -4.35 4.12 5.84
N ALA A 174 -3.27 4.20 6.60
CA ALA A 174 -2.13 5.07 6.32
C ALA A 174 -0.97 4.25 5.74
N ALA A 175 -0.58 4.53 4.49
CA ALA A 175 0.60 3.93 3.88
C ALA A 175 1.83 4.80 4.13
N VAL A 176 2.95 4.17 4.45
CA VAL A 176 4.17 4.84 4.88
C VAL A 176 5.43 4.21 4.29
N VAL A 177 6.37 5.06 3.91
CA VAL A 177 7.73 4.67 3.46
C VAL A 177 8.77 5.32 4.38
N SER A 178 9.10 6.59 4.12
CA SER A 178 10.28 7.27 4.69
C SER A 178 10.21 7.42 6.21
N ASP A 179 9.05 7.75 6.79
CA ASP A 179 8.95 7.96 8.25
C ASP A 179 9.34 6.71 9.06
N ILE A 180 9.22 5.52 8.46
CA ILE A 180 9.69 4.26 9.03
C ILE A 180 11.11 3.93 8.55
N SER A 181 11.37 3.98 7.24
CA SER A 181 12.64 3.49 6.68
C SER A 181 13.84 4.37 7.04
N THR A 182 13.63 5.65 7.30
CA THR A 182 14.70 6.59 7.71
C THR A 182 14.78 6.83 9.22
N ALA A 183 13.92 6.18 10.01
CA ALA A 183 13.97 6.29 11.46
C ALA A 183 15.25 5.66 12.03
N ALA A 184 15.77 6.21 13.11
CA ALA A 184 16.95 5.66 13.80
C ALA A 184 16.71 4.20 14.24
N ASP A 185 15.50 3.88 14.72
CA ASP A 185 15.02 2.53 14.96
C ASP A 185 13.66 2.33 14.29
N PRO A 186 13.63 1.67 13.11
CA PRO A 186 12.37 1.40 12.41
C PRO A 186 11.39 0.51 13.15
N GLN A 187 11.84 -0.40 14.03
CA GLN A 187 10.93 -1.23 14.80
C GLN A 187 10.19 -0.43 15.88
N ILE A 188 10.93 0.47 16.57
CA ILE A 188 10.30 1.40 17.52
C ILE A 188 9.31 2.30 16.76
N ARG A 189 9.71 2.88 15.62
CA ARG A 189 8.84 3.73 14.82
C ARG A 189 7.56 3.02 14.38
N VAL A 190 7.62 1.76 13.96
CA VAL A 190 6.44 0.97 13.62
C VAL A 190 5.52 0.78 14.83
N ARG A 191 6.06 0.47 16.00
CA ARG A 191 5.25 0.34 17.22
C ARG A 191 4.50 1.63 17.55
N GLU A 192 5.19 2.78 17.49
CA GLU A 192 4.57 4.10 17.66
C GLU A 192 3.43 4.34 16.66
N TRP A 193 3.64 3.98 15.38
CA TRP A 193 2.60 4.06 14.36
C TRP A 193 1.39 3.18 14.67
N LEU A 194 1.62 1.95 15.12
CA LEU A 194 0.54 1.02 15.49
C LEU A 194 -0.26 1.51 16.69
N GLU A 195 0.42 2.05 17.71
CA GLU A 195 -0.20 2.63 18.91
C GLU A 195 -1.08 3.84 18.55
N VAL A 196 -0.55 4.82 17.82
CA VAL A 196 -1.32 6.00 17.39
C VAL A 196 -2.49 5.61 16.48
N ALA A 197 -2.28 4.68 15.55
CA ALA A 197 -3.34 4.20 14.68
C ALA A 197 -4.45 3.44 15.42
N ALA A 198 -4.13 2.77 16.51
CA ALA A 198 -5.13 2.07 17.34
C ALA A 198 -5.96 3.04 18.19
N ALA A 199 -5.40 4.19 18.57
CA ALA A 199 -6.04 5.20 19.38
C ALA A 199 -6.92 6.19 18.59
N ALA A 200 -6.69 6.32 17.27
CA ALA A 200 -7.43 7.21 16.37
C ALA A 200 -8.67 6.53 15.80
#